data_5ec06c8c25fee077490fe6066232c040
#
_entry.id   5ec06c8c25fee077490fe6066232c040
#
_cell.length_a   1.000
_cell.length_b   1.000
_cell.length_c   1.000
_cell.angle_alpha   90.00
_cell.angle_beta   90.00
_cell.angle_gamma   90.00
#
_symmetry.space_group_name_H-M   'P 1'
#
loop_
_entity.id
_entity.type
_entity.pdbx_description
1 polymer ?
#
loop_
_entity_poly.entity_id
_entity_poly.type
_entity_poly.pdbx_seq_one_letter_code
_entity_poly.pdbx_strand_id
1 'polypeptide(L)'
;MIIYNRTEYKALSTRQYSKEKKRLQVELLKLEEWVIKNNKRVGIVLEGRDAAGKGSTIKRFIENMMPKAVDVIELGVPTKKQAKNWFRTWEKRLPEKGKIHFFDRSWYSRALIQPAMGYCKEAQYKYFMRKINSWEEEQMNNGLILIKFYLSVSKENQEIRFHMRESSSLKYWKLSPNDWEAHKKWRLFTSYKEQMLSLIHISEPTRLEP
;
A
#
# COMPACT_ATOMS: atom_id res chain seq x y z
N MET A 1 -16.12 3.87 -0.31
CA MET A 1 -14.76 4.06 0.27
C MET A 1 -14.88 5.00 1.45
N ILE A 2 -14.46 4.59 2.64
CA ILE A 2 -14.47 5.47 3.82
C ILE A 2 -13.16 6.25 3.80
N ILE A 3 -13.25 7.57 3.63
CA ILE A 3 -12.09 8.46 3.70
C ILE A 3 -12.04 9.06 5.11
N TYR A 4 -11.00 8.67 5.86
CA TYR A 4 -10.75 9.26 7.16
C TYR A 4 -9.82 10.47 7.03
N ASN A 5 -10.29 11.64 7.41
CA ASN A 5 -9.47 12.84 7.49
C ASN A 5 -8.76 12.87 8.85
N ARG A 6 -7.42 12.91 8.83
CA ARG A 6 -6.60 12.90 10.05
C ARG A 6 -6.88 14.10 10.98
N THR A 7 -7.35 15.19 10.45
CA THR A 7 -7.66 16.40 11.23
C THR A 7 -8.86 16.23 12.18
N GLU A 8 -9.70 15.20 11.95
CA GLU A 8 -10.87 14.92 12.76
C GLU A 8 -10.59 14.06 13.99
N TYR A 9 -9.40 13.46 14.08
CA TYR A 9 -9.04 12.56 15.17
C TYR A 9 -8.09 13.24 16.17
N LYS A 10 -8.48 13.27 17.45
CA LYS A 10 -7.60 13.65 18.55
C LYS A 10 -6.45 12.64 18.69
N ALA A 11 -5.25 13.15 19.02
CA ALA A 11 -4.13 12.27 19.32
C ALA A 11 -4.47 11.37 20.52
N LEU A 12 -4.25 10.06 20.37
CA LEU A 12 -4.42 9.12 21.48
C LEU A 12 -3.23 9.20 22.45
N SER A 13 -3.50 9.10 23.74
CA SER A 13 -2.44 8.82 24.71
C SER A 13 -1.81 7.44 24.44
N THR A 14 -0.58 7.22 24.92
CA THR A 14 0.11 5.92 24.75
C THR A 14 -0.72 4.75 25.28
N ARG A 15 -1.42 4.94 26.40
CA ARG A 15 -2.29 3.91 27.01
C ARG A 15 -3.49 3.62 26.09
N GLN A 16 -4.16 4.65 25.60
CA GLN A 16 -5.29 4.50 24.67
C GLN A 16 -4.86 3.82 23.38
N TYR A 17 -3.73 4.27 22.80
CA TYR A 17 -3.16 3.65 21.60
C TYR A 17 -2.88 2.17 21.81
N SER A 18 -2.24 1.78 22.91
CA SER A 18 -1.92 0.38 23.20
C SER A 18 -3.18 -0.48 23.35
N LYS A 19 -4.22 0.06 24.03
CA LYS A 19 -5.51 -0.62 24.18
C LYS A 19 -6.19 -0.85 22.82
N GLU A 20 -6.30 0.21 22.01
CA GLU A 20 -6.94 0.13 20.66
C GLU A 20 -6.12 -0.75 19.71
N LYS A 21 -4.78 -0.67 19.74
CA LYS A 21 -3.93 -1.55 18.94
C LYS A 21 -4.23 -3.04 19.27
N LYS A 22 -4.27 -3.40 20.56
CA LYS A 22 -4.58 -4.77 20.98
C LYS A 22 -5.97 -5.19 20.52
N ARG A 23 -6.98 -4.34 20.69
CA ARG A 23 -8.34 -4.61 20.23
C ARG A 23 -8.40 -4.91 18.73
N LEU A 24 -7.77 -4.05 17.93
CA LEU A 24 -7.73 -4.21 16.47
C LEU A 24 -6.91 -5.44 16.03
N GLN A 25 -5.87 -5.80 16.76
CA GLN A 25 -5.11 -7.03 16.48
C GLN A 25 -5.95 -8.28 16.72
N VAL A 26 -6.82 -8.28 17.73
CA VAL A 26 -7.80 -9.37 17.93
C VAL A 26 -8.78 -9.46 16.74
N GLU A 27 -9.27 -8.34 16.25
CA GLU A 27 -10.16 -8.34 15.06
C GLU A 27 -9.43 -8.83 13.79
N LEU A 28 -8.14 -8.52 13.65
CA LEU A 28 -7.33 -9.06 12.55
C LEU A 28 -7.16 -10.59 12.63
N LEU A 29 -7.01 -11.16 13.83
CA LEU A 29 -6.98 -12.62 14.00
C LEU A 29 -8.31 -13.24 13.60
N LYS A 30 -9.45 -12.65 13.98
CA LYS A 30 -10.77 -13.12 13.55
C LYS A 30 -10.94 -13.06 12.02
N LEU A 31 -10.46 -11.98 11.41
CA LEU A 31 -10.43 -11.84 9.96
C LEU A 31 -9.61 -12.96 9.31
N GLU A 32 -8.42 -13.24 9.86
CA GLU A 32 -7.54 -14.31 9.36
C GLU A 32 -8.21 -15.68 9.45
N GLU A 33 -8.79 -16.02 10.61
CA GLU A 33 -9.54 -17.26 10.80
C GLU A 33 -10.70 -17.39 9.80
N TRP A 34 -11.43 -16.29 9.58
CA TRP A 34 -12.52 -16.25 8.61
C TRP A 34 -12.01 -16.46 7.18
N VAL A 35 -10.88 -15.83 6.80
CA VAL A 35 -10.25 -15.98 5.47
C VAL A 35 -9.87 -17.44 5.24
N ILE A 36 -9.23 -18.08 6.21
CA ILE A 36 -8.82 -19.48 6.12
C ILE A 36 -10.05 -20.40 6.01
N LYS A 37 -11.00 -20.26 6.93
CA LYS A 37 -12.20 -21.13 7.01
C LYS A 37 -13.04 -21.03 5.74
N ASN A 38 -13.16 -19.85 5.14
CA ASN A 38 -13.99 -19.62 3.97
C ASN A 38 -13.21 -19.64 2.65
N ASN A 39 -11.94 -20.05 2.66
CA ASN A 39 -11.08 -20.09 1.48
C ASN A 39 -11.07 -18.77 0.68
N LYS A 40 -11.12 -17.63 1.38
CA LYS A 40 -11.11 -16.30 0.75
C LYS A 40 -9.69 -15.90 0.34
N ARG A 41 -9.62 -14.93 -0.57
CA ARG A 41 -8.37 -14.32 -1.06
C ARG A 41 -8.41 -12.85 -0.66
N VAL A 42 -7.48 -12.39 0.18
CA VAL A 42 -7.47 -10.99 0.63
C VAL A 42 -6.15 -10.31 0.27
N GLY A 43 -6.23 -9.24 -0.51
CA GLY A 43 -5.11 -8.37 -0.84
C GLY A 43 -5.24 -7.03 -0.13
N ILE A 44 -4.25 -6.66 0.66
CA ILE A 44 -4.21 -5.40 1.39
C ILE A 44 -3.06 -4.57 0.84
N VAL A 45 -3.38 -3.51 0.13
CA VAL A 45 -2.41 -2.62 -0.52
C VAL A 45 -2.12 -1.42 0.37
N LEU A 46 -0.84 -1.18 0.65
CA LEU A 46 -0.37 0.03 1.32
C LEU A 46 0.47 0.86 0.35
N GLU A 47 -0.04 2.01 -0.02
CA GLU A 47 0.64 2.99 -0.86
C GLU A 47 0.93 4.28 -0.11
N GLY A 48 1.79 5.11 -0.64
CA GLY A 48 2.20 6.38 -0.06
C GLY A 48 3.68 6.67 -0.28
N ARG A 49 4.09 7.87 0.07
CA ARG A 49 5.49 8.34 -0.06
C ARG A 49 6.45 7.54 0.80
N ASP A 50 7.73 7.70 0.53
CA ASP A 50 8.77 7.18 1.40
C ASP A 50 8.62 7.78 2.80
N ALA A 51 8.95 7.00 3.81
CA ALA A 51 8.75 7.33 5.22
C ALA A 51 7.29 7.64 5.64
N ALA A 52 6.27 7.38 4.81
CA ALA A 52 4.86 7.56 5.23
C ALA A 52 4.40 6.56 6.30
N GLY A 53 5.14 5.45 6.48
CA GLY A 53 4.86 4.47 7.53
C GLY A 53 4.32 3.12 7.06
N LYS A 54 4.33 2.85 5.76
CA LYS A 54 3.81 1.60 5.16
C LYS A 54 4.30 0.33 5.87
N GLY A 55 5.58 0.04 5.83
CA GLY A 55 6.14 -1.16 6.45
C GLY A 55 5.96 -1.20 7.99
N SER A 56 5.89 -0.05 8.68
CA SER A 56 5.56 -0.01 10.10
C SER A 56 4.10 -0.39 10.37
N THR A 57 3.19 0.02 9.50
CA THR A 57 1.77 -0.34 9.58
C THR A 57 1.58 -1.83 9.32
N ILE A 58 2.20 -2.36 8.25
CA ILE A 58 2.18 -3.80 7.95
C ILE A 58 2.67 -4.62 9.15
N LYS A 59 3.82 -4.24 9.73
CA LYS A 59 4.36 -4.94 10.92
C LYS A 59 3.39 -4.98 12.09
N ARG A 60 2.60 -3.91 12.32
CA ARG A 60 1.59 -3.90 13.38
C ARG A 60 0.38 -4.76 13.06
N PHE A 61 0.02 -4.86 11.78
CA PHE A 61 -1.09 -5.71 11.35
C PHE A 61 -0.74 -7.18 11.55
N ILE A 62 0.44 -7.60 11.08
CA ILE A 62 0.84 -9.01 11.06
C ILE A 62 1.47 -9.50 12.38
N GLU A 63 1.68 -8.62 13.37
CA GLU A 63 2.44 -8.89 14.61
C GLU A 63 1.99 -10.18 15.33
N ASN A 64 0.71 -10.53 15.26
CA ASN A 64 0.13 -11.69 15.93
C ASN A 64 -0.54 -12.68 14.95
N MET A 65 -0.46 -12.43 13.65
CA MET A 65 -1.07 -13.29 12.63
C MET A 65 -0.22 -14.55 12.39
N MET A 66 -0.85 -15.60 11.89
CA MET A 66 -0.18 -16.87 11.56
C MET A 66 0.69 -16.71 10.31
N PRO A 67 2.02 -16.93 10.41
CA PRO A 67 2.93 -16.73 9.28
C PRO A 67 2.58 -17.53 8.01
N LYS A 68 1.94 -18.70 8.16
CA LYS A 68 1.53 -19.54 7.03
C LYS A 68 0.36 -18.99 6.23
N ALA A 69 -0.44 -18.10 6.82
CA ALA A 69 -1.63 -17.53 6.18
C ALA A 69 -1.40 -16.12 5.65
N VAL A 70 -0.26 -15.50 5.98
CA VAL A 70 0.03 -14.10 5.66
C VAL A 70 1.37 -13.97 4.96
N ASP A 71 1.38 -13.28 3.83
CA ASP A 71 2.61 -12.93 3.12
C ASP A 71 2.74 -11.40 2.96
N VAL A 72 3.96 -10.90 3.07
CA VAL A 72 4.28 -9.49 2.76
C VAL A 72 5.00 -9.44 1.42
N ILE A 73 4.38 -8.77 0.47
CA ILE A 73 4.85 -8.70 -0.91
C ILE A 73 5.49 -7.34 -1.16
N GLU A 74 6.76 -7.36 -1.52
CA GLU A 74 7.53 -6.21 -1.99
C GLU A 74 8.22 -6.58 -3.30
N LEU A 75 8.00 -5.80 -4.37
CA LEU A 75 8.58 -6.11 -5.68
C LEU A 75 10.04 -5.63 -5.79
N GLY A 76 10.41 -4.60 -5.06
CA GLY A 76 11.70 -3.93 -5.24
C GLY A 76 11.82 -3.27 -6.62
N VAL A 77 13.04 -3.26 -7.17
CA VAL A 77 13.30 -2.74 -8.52
C VAL A 77 12.89 -3.79 -9.55
N PRO A 78 11.91 -3.51 -10.42
CA PRO A 78 11.44 -4.50 -11.39
C PRO A 78 12.48 -4.75 -12.48
N THR A 79 12.62 -6.01 -12.88
CA THR A 79 13.37 -6.37 -14.09
C THR A 79 12.70 -5.81 -15.36
N LYS A 80 13.42 -5.73 -16.48
CA LYS A 80 12.86 -5.31 -17.78
C LYS A 80 11.63 -6.15 -18.16
N LYS A 81 11.65 -7.47 -17.93
CA LYS A 81 10.53 -8.39 -18.20
C LYS A 81 9.32 -8.09 -17.31
N GLN A 82 9.54 -7.84 -16.03
CA GLN A 82 8.48 -7.45 -15.09
C GLN A 82 7.88 -6.08 -15.42
N ALA A 83 8.72 -5.11 -15.77
CA ALA A 83 8.28 -3.79 -16.17
C ALA A 83 7.45 -3.79 -17.46
N LYS A 84 7.78 -4.68 -18.43
CA LYS A 84 7.01 -4.87 -19.67
C LYS A 84 5.66 -5.55 -19.40
N ASN A 85 5.60 -6.53 -18.52
CA ASN A 85 4.41 -7.33 -18.24
C ASN A 85 3.83 -6.97 -16.86
N TRP A 86 3.52 -5.68 -16.62
CA TRP A 86 3.26 -5.11 -15.30
C TRP A 86 2.09 -5.80 -14.58
N PHE A 87 0.93 -5.89 -15.16
CA PHE A 87 -0.25 -6.54 -14.56
C PHE A 87 0.00 -8.04 -14.29
N ARG A 88 0.51 -8.78 -15.27
CA ARG A 88 0.84 -10.20 -15.09
C ARG A 88 1.91 -10.43 -14.01
N THR A 89 2.79 -9.46 -13.79
CA THR A 89 3.79 -9.52 -12.71
C THR A 89 3.11 -9.49 -11.35
N TRP A 90 2.05 -8.71 -11.21
CA TRP A 90 1.30 -8.61 -9.97
C TRP A 90 0.26 -9.71 -9.80
N GLU A 91 -0.39 -10.17 -10.87
CA GLU A 91 -1.29 -11.35 -10.84
C GLU A 91 -0.64 -12.55 -10.17
N LYS A 92 0.61 -12.82 -10.50
CA LYS A 92 1.39 -13.92 -9.90
C LYS A 92 1.71 -13.76 -8.41
N ARG A 93 1.43 -12.61 -7.84
CA ARG A 93 1.67 -12.25 -6.45
C ARG A 93 0.38 -12.03 -5.68
N LEU A 94 -0.76 -12.16 -6.34
CA LEU A 94 -2.04 -12.10 -5.64
C LEU A 94 -2.19 -13.33 -4.73
N PRO A 95 -2.93 -13.18 -3.62
CA PRO A 95 -3.09 -14.27 -2.65
C PRO A 95 -3.79 -15.48 -3.26
N GLU A 96 -3.38 -16.64 -2.83
CA GLU A 96 -4.11 -17.88 -3.03
C GLU A 96 -5.31 -17.96 -2.06
N LYS A 97 -6.18 -18.97 -2.25
CA LYS A 97 -7.31 -19.22 -1.35
C LYS A 97 -6.82 -19.48 0.09
N GLY A 98 -7.47 -18.89 1.06
CA GLY A 98 -7.11 -18.98 2.48
C GLY A 98 -5.94 -18.10 2.89
N LYS A 99 -5.49 -17.16 2.03
CA LYS A 99 -4.34 -16.30 2.32
C LYS A 99 -4.66 -14.80 2.30
N ILE A 100 -3.89 -14.04 3.07
CA ILE A 100 -3.88 -12.58 3.14
C ILE A 100 -2.50 -12.09 2.69
N HIS A 101 -2.43 -11.31 1.59
CA HIS A 101 -1.19 -10.67 1.17
C HIS A 101 -1.21 -9.18 1.47
N PHE A 102 -0.17 -8.71 2.17
CA PHE A 102 0.10 -7.29 2.37
C PHE A 102 1.11 -6.81 1.34
N PHE A 103 0.75 -5.79 0.59
CA PHE A 103 1.63 -5.20 -0.43
C PHE A 103 2.28 -3.92 0.11
N ASP A 104 3.59 -3.95 0.42
CA ASP A 104 4.37 -2.72 0.67
C ASP A 104 4.77 -2.13 -0.67
N ARG A 105 3.98 -1.17 -1.14
CA ARG A 105 3.83 -0.76 -2.53
C ARG A 105 3.20 -1.87 -3.39
N SER A 106 2.60 -1.46 -4.49
CA SER A 106 1.85 -2.36 -5.35
C SER A 106 2.02 -2.02 -6.83
N TRP A 107 1.10 -2.50 -7.62
CA TRP A 107 0.95 -2.09 -9.02
C TRP A 107 0.78 -0.58 -9.18
N TYR A 108 0.28 0.12 -8.18
CA TYR A 108 0.17 1.59 -8.18
C TYR A 108 1.50 2.32 -8.18
N SER A 109 2.62 1.66 -7.93
CA SER A 109 3.96 2.23 -8.18
C SER A 109 4.11 2.73 -9.62
N ARG A 110 3.38 2.15 -10.60
CA ARG A 110 3.32 2.60 -12.00
C ARG A 110 2.59 3.94 -12.16
N ALA A 111 1.70 4.30 -11.25
CA ALA A 111 0.99 5.56 -11.24
C ALA A 111 1.64 6.64 -10.36
N LEU A 112 2.55 6.25 -9.47
CA LEU A 112 3.12 7.12 -8.44
C LEU A 112 4.62 7.35 -8.64
N ILE A 113 5.43 6.48 -8.02
CA ILE A 113 6.88 6.68 -7.97
C ILE A 113 7.55 6.51 -9.33
N GLN A 114 7.08 5.59 -10.16
CA GLN A 114 7.74 5.32 -11.43
C GLN A 114 7.69 6.51 -12.40
N PRO A 115 6.55 7.14 -12.68
CA PRO A 115 6.53 8.34 -13.54
C PRO A 115 7.22 9.53 -12.87
N ALA A 116 7.09 9.72 -11.55
CA ALA A 116 7.74 10.81 -10.84
C ALA A 116 9.27 10.74 -10.91
N MET A 117 9.83 9.52 -10.88
CA MET A 117 11.27 9.28 -10.92
C MET A 117 11.81 9.00 -12.34
N GLY A 118 10.94 8.92 -13.35
CA GLY A 118 11.34 8.57 -14.72
C GLY A 118 11.61 7.07 -14.92
N TYR A 119 11.15 6.19 -14.04
CA TYR A 119 11.36 4.74 -14.12
C TYR A 119 10.42 4.03 -15.08
N CYS A 120 9.45 4.74 -15.65
CA CYS A 120 8.61 4.23 -16.72
C CYS A 120 8.42 5.29 -17.82
N LYS A 121 8.15 4.81 -19.04
CA LYS A 121 7.78 5.68 -20.16
C LYS A 121 6.36 6.20 -19.98
N GLU A 122 6.08 7.37 -20.53
CA GLU A 122 4.73 7.97 -20.48
C GLU A 122 3.65 7.04 -21.06
N ALA A 123 3.95 6.34 -22.15
CA ALA A 123 3.04 5.34 -22.72
C ALA A 123 2.68 4.21 -21.75
N GLN A 124 3.64 3.77 -20.92
CA GLN A 124 3.40 2.76 -19.90
C GLN A 124 2.52 3.28 -18.76
N TYR A 125 2.73 4.53 -18.34
CA TYR A 125 1.89 5.22 -17.37
C TYR A 125 0.45 5.37 -17.89
N LYS A 126 0.27 5.92 -19.10
CA LYS A 126 -1.05 6.10 -19.72
C LYS A 126 -1.79 4.77 -19.91
N TYR A 127 -1.07 3.73 -20.33
CA TYR A 127 -1.66 2.39 -20.45
C TYR A 127 -2.13 1.87 -19.09
N PHE A 128 -1.31 2.01 -18.05
CA PHE A 128 -1.69 1.62 -16.69
C PHE A 128 -2.95 2.34 -16.22
N MET A 129 -2.98 3.67 -16.35
CA MET A 129 -4.12 4.49 -15.91
C MET A 129 -5.44 4.10 -16.60
N ARG A 130 -5.39 3.70 -17.88
CA ARG A 130 -6.59 3.24 -18.59
C ARG A 130 -7.04 1.84 -18.19
N LYS A 131 -6.14 1.00 -17.71
CA LYS A 131 -6.41 -0.43 -17.50
C LYS A 131 -6.61 -0.84 -16.04
N ILE A 132 -6.18 -0.01 -15.09
CA ILE A 132 -6.12 -0.43 -13.69
C ILE A 132 -7.49 -0.80 -13.12
N ASN A 133 -8.53 0.00 -13.38
CA ASN A 133 -9.86 -0.26 -12.81
C ASN A 133 -10.45 -1.57 -13.37
N SER A 134 -10.40 -1.78 -14.68
CA SER A 134 -10.91 -3.03 -15.29
C SER A 134 -10.10 -4.25 -14.86
N TRP A 135 -8.79 -4.10 -14.63
CA TRP A 135 -7.97 -5.19 -14.12
C TRP A 135 -8.28 -5.52 -12.65
N GLU A 136 -8.46 -4.53 -11.79
CA GLU A 136 -8.87 -4.76 -10.40
C GLU A 136 -10.26 -5.40 -10.33
N GLU A 137 -11.20 -4.91 -11.12
CA GLU A 137 -12.55 -5.48 -11.23
C GLU A 137 -12.51 -6.95 -11.64
N GLU A 138 -11.71 -7.31 -12.64
CA GLU A 138 -11.48 -8.69 -13.03
C GLU A 138 -10.96 -9.55 -11.87
N GLN A 139 -9.98 -9.05 -11.10
CA GLN A 139 -9.45 -9.78 -9.95
C GLN A 139 -10.49 -9.93 -8.83
N MET A 140 -11.29 -8.90 -8.58
CA MET A 140 -12.38 -8.96 -7.59
C MET A 140 -13.49 -9.90 -8.03
N ASN A 141 -13.87 -9.93 -9.30
CA ASN A 141 -14.83 -10.89 -9.87
C ASN A 141 -14.30 -12.32 -9.76
N ASN A 142 -12.98 -12.52 -9.79
CA ASN A 142 -12.30 -13.79 -9.53
C ASN A 142 -12.12 -14.07 -8.03
N GLY A 143 -12.85 -13.39 -7.14
CA GLY A 143 -12.93 -13.65 -5.71
C GLY A 143 -11.83 -13.02 -4.86
N LEU A 144 -11.10 -12.02 -5.38
CA LEU A 144 -10.17 -11.24 -4.58
C LEU A 144 -10.94 -10.18 -3.77
N ILE A 145 -10.77 -10.18 -2.46
CA ILE A 145 -11.17 -9.06 -1.60
C ILE A 145 -9.99 -8.10 -1.56
N LEU A 146 -10.19 -6.90 -2.11
CA LEU A 146 -9.13 -5.90 -2.24
C LEU A 146 -9.39 -4.71 -1.32
N ILE A 147 -8.42 -4.44 -0.42
CA ILE A 147 -8.44 -3.31 0.51
C ILE A 147 -7.23 -2.42 0.21
N LYS A 148 -7.45 -1.13 0.05
CA LYS A 148 -6.41 -0.16 -0.32
C LYS A 148 -6.26 0.95 0.71
N PHE A 149 -5.04 1.13 1.22
CA PHE A 149 -4.67 2.23 2.10
C PHE A 149 -3.65 3.14 1.41
N TYR A 150 -3.94 4.43 1.40
CA TYR A 150 -2.97 5.44 1.03
C TYR A 150 -2.51 6.20 2.28
N LEU A 151 -1.24 6.04 2.65
CA LEU A 151 -0.65 6.69 3.81
C LEU A 151 -0.03 8.02 3.40
N SER A 152 -0.61 9.11 3.88
CA SER A 152 -0.08 10.45 3.69
C SER A 152 0.97 10.80 4.75
N VAL A 153 1.93 11.63 4.35
CA VAL A 153 2.89 12.29 5.23
C VAL A 153 3.08 13.72 4.70
N SER A 154 3.27 14.69 5.56
CA SER A 154 3.64 16.05 5.12
C SER A 154 5.12 16.09 4.69
N LYS A 155 5.49 17.11 3.92
CA LYS A 155 6.87 17.26 3.43
C LYS A 155 7.86 17.37 4.58
N GLU A 156 7.52 18.19 5.55
CA GLU A 156 8.30 18.45 6.76
C GLU A 156 8.47 17.18 7.61
N ASN A 157 7.37 16.45 7.83
CA ASN A 157 7.43 15.19 8.57
C ASN A 157 8.21 14.09 7.82
N GLN A 158 8.20 14.08 6.51
CA GLN A 158 9.04 13.16 5.73
C GLN A 158 10.51 13.48 5.93
N GLU A 159 10.90 14.75 5.86
CA GLU A 159 12.26 15.23 6.05
C GLU A 159 12.78 14.91 7.46
N ILE A 160 11.99 15.21 8.49
CA ILE A 160 12.31 14.84 9.88
C ILE A 160 12.56 13.31 9.99
N ARG A 161 11.72 12.51 9.38
CA ARG A 161 11.87 11.04 9.40
C ARG A 161 13.10 10.56 8.64
N PHE A 162 13.53 11.25 7.59
CA PHE A 162 14.77 10.95 6.87
C PHE A 162 15.97 11.24 7.75
N HIS A 163 16.05 12.42 8.38
CA HIS A 163 17.13 12.73 9.33
C HIS A 163 17.16 11.78 10.53
N MET A 164 16.00 11.37 11.05
CA MET A 164 15.95 10.34 12.10
C MET A 164 16.45 8.97 11.63
N ARG A 165 16.35 8.64 10.36
CA ARG A 165 16.95 7.41 9.82
C ARG A 165 18.45 7.54 9.66
N GLU A 166 18.91 8.66 9.11
CA GLU A 166 20.30 8.99 8.88
C GLU A 166 21.12 8.93 10.18
N SER A 167 20.59 9.49 11.26
CA SER A 167 21.23 9.49 12.58
C SER A 167 21.09 8.18 13.38
N SER A 168 20.30 7.21 12.89
CA SER A 168 20.02 5.97 13.62
C SER A 168 20.94 4.83 13.19
N SER A 169 21.75 4.31 14.10
CA SER A 169 22.58 3.12 13.89
C SER A 169 21.81 1.87 13.47
N LEU A 170 20.48 1.81 13.76
CA LEU A 170 19.61 0.69 13.44
C LEU A 170 18.74 0.90 12.20
N LYS A 171 18.66 2.13 11.66
CA LYS A 171 17.71 2.48 10.61
C LYS A 171 18.34 3.19 9.41
N TYR A 172 19.64 3.53 9.44
CA TYR A 172 20.34 4.23 8.36
C TYR A 172 20.19 3.52 7.00
N TRP A 173 20.22 2.19 7.00
CA TRP A 173 20.05 1.37 5.80
C TRP A 173 18.68 1.51 5.12
N LYS A 174 17.69 2.11 5.79
CA LYS A 174 16.35 2.40 5.24
C LYS A 174 16.29 3.72 4.48
N LEU A 175 17.37 4.46 4.44
CA LEU A 175 17.49 5.70 3.69
C LEU A 175 18.39 5.49 2.49
N SER A 176 17.89 5.80 1.32
CA SER A 176 18.62 5.71 0.05
C SER A 176 18.74 7.10 -0.61
N PRO A 177 19.70 7.30 -1.52
CA PRO A 177 19.74 8.53 -2.33
C PRO A 177 18.43 8.79 -3.09
N ASN A 178 17.73 7.73 -3.50
CA ASN A 178 16.42 7.83 -4.17
C ASN A 178 15.34 8.46 -3.30
N ASP A 179 15.39 8.29 -1.97
CA ASP A 179 14.44 8.91 -1.04
C ASP A 179 14.55 10.43 -1.09
N TRP A 180 15.76 10.98 -1.07
CA TRP A 180 16.02 12.41 -1.20
C TRP A 180 15.67 12.96 -2.58
N GLU A 181 15.94 12.21 -3.65
CA GLU A 181 15.53 12.61 -4.99
C GLU A 181 14.01 12.64 -5.15
N ALA A 182 13.29 11.68 -4.59
CA ALA A 182 11.83 11.66 -4.55
C ALA A 182 11.27 12.84 -3.73
N HIS A 183 11.94 13.20 -2.64
CA HIS A 183 11.58 14.36 -1.80
C HIS A 183 11.72 15.69 -2.57
N LYS A 184 12.80 15.89 -3.33
CA LYS A 184 12.97 17.06 -4.20
C LYS A 184 11.83 17.18 -5.23
N LYS A 185 11.32 16.06 -5.74
CA LYS A 185 10.22 16.02 -6.72
C LYS A 185 8.82 16.03 -6.07
N TRP A 186 8.69 16.61 -4.88
CA TRP A 186 7.45 16.61 -4.08
C TRP A 186 6.19 17.00 -4.85
N ARG A 187 6.24 18.12 -5.60
CA ARG A 187 5.10 18.63 -6.38
C ARG A 187 4.69 17.66 -7.50
N LEU A 188 5.68 17.12 -8.19
CA LEU A 188 5.43 16.15 -9.26
C LEU A 188 4.78 14.88 -8.73
N PHE A 189 5.29 14.35 -7.61
CA PHE A 189 4.69 13.21 -6.95
C PHE A 189 3.26 13.49 -6.45
N THR A 190 2.99 14.71 -5.98
CA THR A 190 1.64 15.14 -5.59
C THR A 190 0.70 15.12 -6.78
N SER A 191 1.10 15.65 -7.92
CA SER A 191 0.29 15.65 -9.15
C SER A 191 -0.08 14.22 -9.58
N TYR A 192 0.89 13.30 -9.61
CA TYR A 192 0.60 11.90 -9.92
C TYR A 192 -0.31 11.22 -8.88
N LYS A 193 -0.13 11.54 -7.59
CA LYS A 193 -1.02 11.06 -6.52
C LYS A 193 -2.47 11.50 -6.77
N GLU A 194 -2.69 12.75 -7.08
CA GLU A 194 -4.03 13.32 -7.31
C GLU A 194 -4.69 12.69 -8.53
N GLN A 195 -3.96 12.52 -9.62
CA GLN A 195 -4.44 11.82 -10.81
C GLN A 195 -4.81 10.36 -10.50
N MET A 196 -3.98 9.66 -9.73
CA MET A 196 -4.27 8.29 -9.32
C MET A 196 -5.52 8.21 -8.43
N LEU A 197 -5.63 9.07 -7.42
CA LEU A 197 -6.77 9.05 -6.50
C LEU A 197 -8.07 9.42 -7.20
N SER A 198 -8.06 10.38 -8.13
CA SER A 198 -9.27 10.72 -8.92
C SER A 198 -9.77 9.53 -9.74
N LEU A 199 -8.86 8.72 -10.28
CA LEU A 199 -9.23 7.53 -11.04
C LEU A 199 -9.87 6.44 -10.16
N ILE A 200 -9.32 6.23 -8.96
CA ILE A 200 -9.82 5.21 -8.02
C ILE A 200 -11.19 5.58 -7.45
N HIS A 201 -11.49 6.87 -7.31
CA HIS A 201 -12.78 7.35 -6.82
C HIS A 201 -13.95 7.13 -7.79
N ILE A 202 -13.69 6.88 -9.07
CA ILE A 202 -14.71 6.62 -10.08
C ILE A 202 -15.28 5.21 -9.98
N SER A 203 -14.54 4.26 -9.41
CA SER A 203 -15.06 2.93 -9.10
C SER A 203 -15.74 2.96 -7.73
N GLU A 204 -17.07 3.14 -7.70
CA GLU A 204 -17.84 2.97 -6.46
C GLU A 204 -17.63 1.56 -5.89
N PRO A 205 -17.42 1.44 -4.57
CA PRO A 205 -17.44 0.14 -3.94
C PRO A 205 -18.86 -0.42 -4.05
N THR A 206 -19.00 -1.62 -4.59
CA THR A 206 -20.23 -2.39 -4.47
C THR A 206 -20.63 -2.39 -2.99
N ARG A 207 -21.73 -1.75 -2.65
CA ARG A 207 -22.34 -1.86 -1.33
C ARG A 207 -22.57 -3.33 -1.06
N LEU A 208 -21.86 -3.89 -0.10
CA LEU A 208 -22.32 -5.10 0.54
C LEU A 208 -23.56 -4.69 1.32
N GLU A 209 -24.71 -5.03 0.79
CA GLU A 209 -25.96 -4.97 1.56
C GLU A 209 -25.84 -5.95 2.73
N PRO A 210 -26.39 -5.61 3.91
CA PRO A 210 -26.23 -6.40 5.14
C PRO A 210 -26.86 -7.78 5.04
#